data_e54e0ba2c91903208419727f0d58015f
#
_entry.id   e54e0ba2c91903208419727f0d58015f
#
_cell.length_a   1.000
_cell.length_b   1.000
_cell.length_c   1.000
_cell.angle_alpha   90.00
_cell.angle_beta   90.00
_cell.angle_gamma   90.00
#
_symmetry.space_group_name_H-M   'P 1'
#
loop_
_entity.id
_entity.type
_entity.pdbx_description
1 polymer ?
#
loop_
_entity_poly.entity_id
_entity_poly.type
_entity_poly.pdbx_seq_one_letter_code
_entity_poly.pdbx_strand_id
1 'polypeptide(L)'
;MKKIAAVLMVTAILSSALFGCAGAGKQTEVTVAAAKEGKDLSAMVWQGTVEALSSVDIIPVASGKVTQILAKEGDHVEAGAPLFQIDNQDASLQLEQAKAGVQAAQASYDSALKANQLNTVVKPAQISFTTASDNFNRTKVLYESGDVSQADYEAAKAQMDVAQVQLQAAQNSQTTNGEVTKAQLESAMAALNIAQKKYDDCMVASPIKGLVTKISVEAGQTVSPQIKAATVIDDSGKKVEIKVADMDIDQIKIGTEVEVNLQTLGENLKGSISDISAVSDSSTGMFLVTVSLGEESSNNAIGLIADIRLVGNKVENSVYIPAKSVQSDDSGAYVYRVSENSVVKAPVTLGKKKNAYIEVTKGLSTGDLVVLQSSKPLTDGEKISILTVKQQG
;
A
#
# COMPACT_ATOMS: atom_id res chain seq x y z
N MET A 1 71.41 -6.50 13.82
CA MET A 1 72.80 -6.98 13.62
C MET A 1 73.17 -6.90 12.17
N LYS A 2 74.15 -6.07 11.90
CA LYS A 2 75.20 -6.20 10.90
C LYS A 2 74.75 -6.20 9.42
N LYS A 3 75.10 -5.31 8.64
CA LYS A 3 76.27 -4.50 8.29
C LYS A 3 76.40 -4.51 6.79
N ILE A 4 76.40 -3.36 6.12
CA ILE A 4 77.61 -2.67 5.57
C ILE A 4 77.96 -3.18 4.20
N ALA A 5 77.74 -2.41 3.15
CA ALA A 5 78.57 -1.38 2.52
C ALA A 5 79.48 -1.98 1.45
N ALA A 6 79.55 -1.30 0.34
CA ALA A 6 80.72 -0.74 -0.35
C ALA A 6 80.35 -0.43 -1.82
N VAL A 7 80.27 0.77 -2.30
CA VAL A 7 81.32 1.84 -2.60
C VAL A 7 82.46 1.35 -3.46
N LEU A 8 82.59 2.04 -4.55
CA LEU A 8 83.78 2.46 -5.35
C LEU A 8 83.60 2.10 -6.84
N MET A 9 83.38 3.12 -7.69
CA MET A 9 84.38 4.00 -8.28
C MET A 9 85.20 3.32 -9.42
N VAL A 10 85.14 3.89 -10.61
CA VAL A 10 86.28 4.50 -11.27
C VAL A 10 85.96 4.87 -12.75
N THR A 11 85.83 6.15 -12.98
CA THR A 11 86.43 7.03 -14.02
C THR A 11 86.58 6.56 -15.48
N ALA A 12 86.00 7.37 -16.32
CA ALA A 12 86.45 8.06 -17.51
C ALA A 12 87.16 7.28 -18.63
N ILE A 13 86.64 7.38 -19.83
CA ILE A 13 87.41 7.79 -21.01
C ILE A 13 86.51 8.59 -21.94
N LEU A 14 86.95 9.75 -22.24
CA LEU A 14 86.51 10.73 -23.22
C LEU A 14 86.91 10.24 -24.61
N SER A 15 85.98 10.09 -25.57
CA SER A 15 86.34 10.32 -26.98
C SER A 15 85.10 10.61 -27.82
N SER A 16 85.10 11.73 -28.42
CA SER A 16 84.29 12.38 -29.42
C SER A 16 83.92 11.51 -30.59
N ALA A 17 82.64 11.51 -30.95
CA ALA A 17 82.22 11.51 -32.33
C ALA A 17 80.86 12.21 -32.46
N LEU A 18 80.92 13.37 -33.08
CA LEU A 18 79.75 14.02 -33.68
C LEU A 18 79.11 13.07 -34.71
N PHE A 19 77.77 12.92 -34.66
CA PHE A 19 76.87 13.04 -35.83
C PHE A 19 75.48 12.62 -35.42
N GLY A 20 74.51 13.46 -35.72
CA GLY A 20 73.13 13.07 -35.91
C GLY A 20 72.11 13.76 -34.99
N CYS A 21 71.84 15.06 -35.19
CA CYS A 21 70.54 15.64 -34.86
C CYS A 21 69.43 14.97 -35.66
N ALA A 22 68.89 13.88 -35.16
CA ALA A 22 67.51 13.48 -35.52
C ALA A 22 66.60 14.15 -34.49
N GLY A 23 65.89 15.18 -34.91
CA GLY A 23 64.91 15.88 -34.07
C GLY A 23 63.92 14.87 -33.48
N ALA A 24 64.01 14.69 -32.16
CA ALA A 24 62.90 14.10 -31.43
C ALA A 24 61.72 15.07 -31.54
N GLY A 25 60.87 14.82 -32.55
CA GLY A 25 59.63 15.55 -32.74
C GLY A 25 58.87 15.46 -31.44
N LYS A 26 58.61 16.60 -30.77
CA LYS A 26 57.75 16.69 -29.60
C LYS A 26 56.43 15.96 -29.95
N GLN A 27 56.23 14.78 -29.40
CA GLN A 27 55.00 14.07 -29.53
C GLN A 27 53.85 14.91 -28.95
N THR A 28 52.74 14.96 -29.64
CA THR A 28 51.56 15.72 -29.16
C THR A 28 50.97 15.06 -27.93
N GLU A 29 50.93 15.79 -26.84
CA GLU A 29 50.34 15.31 -25.59
C GLU A 29 48.84 15.32 -25.67
N VAL A 30 48.20 14.18 -25.33
CA VAL A 30 46.76 14.02 -25.37
C VAL A 30 46.20 13.43 -24.07
N THR A 31 44.99 13.87 -23.73
CA THR A 31 44.17 13.24 -22.70
C THR A 31 43.10 12.38 -23.39
N VAL A 32 42.94 11.13 -22.97
CA VAL A 32 42.05 10.19 -23.59
C VAL A 32 40.99 9.68 -22.60
N ALA A 33 39.88 9.20 -23.13
CA ALA A 33 38.86 8.45 -22.42
C ALA A 33 38.53 7.15 -23.13
N ALA A 34 38.21 6.11 -22.39
CA ALA A 34 37.74 4.86 -22.94
C ALA A 34 36.27 4.98 -23.35
N ALA A 35 35.96 4.43 -24.51
CA ALA A 35 34.60 4.22 -24.97
C ALA A 35 33.92 3.13 -24.12
N LYS A 36 32.83 3.46 -23.48
CA LYS A 36 32.09 2.58 -22.55
C LYS A 36 30.91 1.91 -23.25
N GLU A 37 30.63 0.69 -22.86
CA GLU A 37 29.41 0.00 -23.31
C GLU A 37 28.15 0.72 -22.80
N GLY A 38 27.12 0.81 -23.63
CA GLY A 38 25.87 1.50 -23.33
C GLY A 38 25.15 1.03 -22.06
N LYS A 39 25.46 -0.17 -21.63
CA LYS A 39 24.98 -0.78 -20.40
C LYS A 39 25.27 0.06 -19.14
N ASP A 40 26.44 0.72 -19.08
CA ASP A 40 26.87 1.48 -17.89
C ASP A 40 26.26 2.88 -17.78
N LEU A 41 25.76 3.44 -18.90
CA LEU A 41 25.27 4.83 -18.96
C LEU A 41 23.78 4.95 -19.19
N SER A 42 23.09 3.88 -19.57
CA SER A 42 21.65 3.85 -19.82
C SER A 42 20.81 3.46 -18.62
N ALA A 43 21.41 3.01 -17.54
CA ALA A 43 20.68 2.65 -16.34
C ALA A 43 20.06 3.89 -15.71
N MET A 44 18.76 4.11 -15.95
CA MET A 44 17.98 5.01 -15.08
C MET A 44 17.97 4.41 -13.70
N VAL A 45 18.43 5.19 -12.73
CA VAL A 45 18.41 4.79 -11.32
C VAL A 45 17.46 5.72 -10.60
N TRP A 46 16.42 5.13 -10.04
CA TRP A 46 15.50 5.83 -9.15
C TRP A 46 15.76 5.39 -7.72
N GLN A 47 15.68 6.34 -6.80
CA GLN A 47 15.83 6.06 -5.39
C GLN A 47 14.45 6.01 -4.74
N GLY A 48 14.24 5.01 -3.91
CA GLY A 48 13.00 4.81 -3.16
C GLY A 48 13.25 4.28 -1.77
N THR A 49 12.19 4.11 -1.02
CA THR A 49 12.22 3.55 0.33
C THR A 49 11.47 2.22 0.34
N VAL A 50 12.06 1.23 1.01
CA VAL A 50 11.39 -0.06 1.25
C VAL A 50 10.28 0.14 2.27
N GLU A 51 9.08 -0.25 1.93
CA GLU A 51 7.90 -0.17 2.77
C GLU A 51 7.24 -1.55 2.91
N ALA A 52 6.45 -1.71 3.96
CA ALA A 52 5.53 -2.85 4.09
C ALA A 52 4.44 -2.77 3.01
N LEU A 53 3.80 -3.90 2.69
CA LEU A 53 2.67 -3.89 1.76
C LEU A 53 1.57 -2.94 2.23
N SER A 54 1.29 -2.93 3.51
CA SER A 54 0.30 -2.08 4.15
C SER A 54 0.76 -1.68 5.54
N SER A 55 0.36 -0.50 5.98
CA SER A 55 0.58 0.01 7.34
C SER A 55 -0.72 0.59 7.86
N VAL A 56 -1.16 0.14 9.02
CA VAL A 56 -2.40 0.58 9.63
C VAL A 56 -2.12 1.18 11.01
N ASP A 57 -2.52 2.42 11.17
CA ASP A 57 -2.51 3.09 12.46
C ASP A 57 -3.76 2.70 13.26
N ILE A 58 -3.58 2.17 14.43
CA ILE A 58 -4.65 1.74 15.33
C ILE A 58 -5.06 2.93 16.19
N ILE A 59 -6.30 3.37 15.98
CA ILE A 59 -6.91 4.46 16.72
C ILE A 59 -8.07 3.86 17.52
N PRO A 60 -8.06 3.96 18.86
CA PRO A 60 -9.14 3.42 19.69
C PRO A 60 -10.46 4.14 19.38
N VAL A 61 -11.55 3.39 19.34
CA VAL A 61 -12.90 3.95 19.16
C VAL A 61 -13.45 4.44 20.51
N ALA A 62 -13.12 3.72 21.60
CA ALA A 62 -13.51 4.09 22.96
C ALA A 62 -12.48 5.03 23.60
N SER A 63 -12.98 5.93 24.47
CA SER A 63 -12.14 6.75 25.34
C SER A 63 -12.10 6.13 26.73
N GLY A 64 -10.94 6.14 27.37
CA GLY A 64 -10.81 5.63 28.72
C GLY A 64 -9.35 5.39 29.10
N LYS A 65 -9.15 4.87 30.33
CA LYS A 65 -7.83 4.53 30.85
C LYS A 65 -7.41 3.15 30.33
N VAL A 66 -6.19 3.03 29.83
CA VAL A 66 -5.60 1.72 29.46
C VAL A 66 -5.34 0.92 30.73
N THR A 67 -5.97 -0.24 30.85
CA THR A 67 -5.81 -1.14 31.99
C THR A 67 -4.66 -2.12 31.79
N GLN A 68 -4.49 -2.60 30.57
CA GLN A 68 -3.49 -3.62 30.26
C GLN A 68 -3.02 -3.50 28.80
N ILE A 69 -1.73 -3.71 28.58
CA ILE A 69 -1.13 -3.90 27.24
C ILE A 69 -0.90 -5.40 27.04
N LEU A 70 -1.41 -5.93 25.93
CA LEU A 70 -1.45 -7.37 25.64
C LEU A 70 -0.43 -7.78 24.57
N ALA A 71 -0.04 -6.85 23.70
CA ALA A 71 0.99 -7.03 22.69
C ALA A 71 2.17 -6.09 22.94
N LYS A 72 3.34 -6.43 22.40
CA LYS A 72 4.57 -5.62 22.48
C LYS A 72 5.03 -5.24 21.08
N GLU A 73 5.86 -4.20 21.01
CA GLU A 73 6.59 -3.89 19.78
C GLU A 73 7.46 -5.07 19.38
N GLY A 74 7.38 -5.48 18.10
CA GLY A 74 8.04 -6.66 17.56
C GLY A 74 7.21 -7.94 17.58
N ASP A 75 6.02 -7.94 18.18
CA ASP A 75 5.14 -9.11 18.15
C ASP A 75 4.42 -9.24 16.80
N HIS A 76 4.29 -10.48 16.31
CA HIS A 76 3.41 -10.80 15.19
C HIS A 76 2.01 -11.10 15.71
N VAL A 77 1.02 -10.44 15.13
CA VAL A 77 -0.39 -10.55 15.51
C VAL A 77 -1.24 -10.98 14.33
N GLU A 78 -2.28 -11.76 14.61
CA GLU A 78 -3.31 -12.08 13.62
C GLU A 78 -4.39 -10.96 13.58
N ALA A 79 -5.18 -10.91 12.51
CA ALA A 79 -6.33 -10.02 12.46
C ALA A 79 -7.33 -10.37 13.59
N GLY A 80 -7.76 -9.37 14.34
CA GLY A 80 -8.59 -9.53 15.53
C GLY A 80 -7.82 -9.81 16.83
N ALA A 81 -6.50 -9.95 16.80
CA ALA A 81 -5.70 -10.15 18.01
C ALA A 81 -5.71 -8.89 18.89
N PRO A 82 -5.94 -9.03 20.21
CA PRO A 82 -6.02 -7.90 21.11
C PRO A 82 -4.63 -7.29 21.35
N LEU A 83 -4.53 -5.96 21.25
CA LEU A 83 -3.31 -5.19 21.47
C LEU A 83 -3.25 -4.59 22.86
N PHE A 84 -4.34 -4.00 23.32
CA PHE A 84 -4.48 -3.46 24.66
C PHE A 84 -5.94 -3.33 25.05
N GLN A 85 -6.18 -3.20 26.36
CA GLN A 85 -7.52 -3.08 26.95
C GLN A 85 -7.69 -1.71 27.59
N ILE A 86 -8.81 -1.08 27.28
CA ILE A 86 -9.33 0.13 27.95
C ILE A 86 -10.24 -0.31 29.08
N ASP A 87 -10.37 0.50 30.14
CA ASP A 87 -11.29 0.27 31.23
C ASP A 87 -12.72 0.05 30.70
N ASN A 88 -13.25 -1.12 30.97
CA ASN A 88 -14.54 -1.57 30.47
C ASN A 88 -15.59 -1.73 31.56
N GLN A 89 -15.32 -1.25 32.77
CA GLN A 89 -16.23 -1.44 33.93
C GLN A 89 -17.63 -0.86 33.67
N ASP A 90 -17.69 0.38 33.19
CA ASP A 90 -18.97 1.04 32.89
C ASP A 90 -19.66 0.36 31.68
N ALA A 91 -18.93 -0.02 30.67
CA ALA A 91 -19.46 -0.73 29.51
C ALA A 91 -19.98 -2.12 29.87
N SER A 92 -19.31 -2.82 30.78
CA SER A 92 -19.74 -4.11 31.33
C SER A 92 -21.06 -3.99 32.10
N LEU A 93 -21.20 -2.98 32.93
CA LEU A 93 -22.45 -2.73 33.65
C LEU A 93 -23.61 -2.37 32.72
N GLN A 94 -23.36 -1.56 31.65
CA GLN A 94 -24.36 -1.24 30.65
C GLN A 94 -24.77 -2.50 29.85
N LEU A 95 -23.83 -3.37 29.54
CA LEU A 95 -24.10 -4.64 28.88
C LEU A 95 -24.98 -5.54 29.71
N GLU A 96 -24.70 -5.70 31.03
CA GLU A 96 -25.52 -6.47 31.96
C GLU A 96 -26.94 -5.90 32.09
N GLN A 97 -27.07 -4.58 32.15
CA GLN A 97 -28.36 -3.91 32.17
C GLN A 97 -29.16 -4.17 30.91
N ALA A 98 -28.52 -4.09 29.73
CA ALA A 98 -29.17 -4.36 28.46
C ALA A 98 -29.60 -5.84 28.31
N LYS A 99 -28.78 -6.78 28.78
CA LYS A 99 -29.15 -8.21 28.87
C LYS A 99 -30.39 -8.43 29.70
N ALA A 100 -30.46 -7.83 30.88
CA ALA A 100 -31.63 -7.91 31.74
C ALA A 100 -32.87 -7.30 31.06
N GLY A 101 -32.72 -6.20 30.32
CA GLY A 101 -33.80 -5.60 29.54
C GLY A 101 -34.35 -6.53 28.47
N VAL A 102 -33.49 -7.24 27.75
CA VAL A 102 -33.92 -8.26 26.76
C VAL A 102 -34.67 -9.40 27.44
N GLN A 103 -34.16 -9.90 28.56
CA GLN A 103 -34.86 -10.97 29.32
C GLN A 103 -36.26 -10.55 29.76
N ALA A 104 -36.45 -9.31 30.25
CA ALA A 104 -37.75 -8.79 30.63
C ALA A 104 -38.69 -8.63 29.45
N ALA A 105 -38.21 -8.08 28.31
CA ALA A 105 -39.00 -7.93 27.11
C ALA A 105 -39.37 -9.28 26.49
N GLN A 106 -38.46 -10.25 26.52
CA GLN A 106 -38.72 -11.63 26.04
C GLN A 106 -39.83 -12.29 26.91
N ALA A 107 -39.74 -12.18 28.20
CA ALA A 107 -40.76 -12.72 29.12
C ALA A 107 -42.16 -12.10 28.85
N SER A 108 -42.20 -10.79 28.57
CA SER A 108 -43.44 -10.10 28.21
C SER A 108 -44.01 -10.59 26.87
N TYR A 109 -43.18 -10.75 25.88
CA TYR A 109 -43.54 -11.26 24.57
C TYR A 109 -44.06 -12.72 24.65
N ASP A 110 -43.35 -13.59 25.39
CA ASP A 110 -43.74 -14.97 25.62
C ASP A 110 -45.10 -15.07 26.33
N SER A 111 -45.34 -14.18 27.28
CA SER A 111 -46.63 -14.08 28.00
C SER A 111 -47.75 -13.67 27.03
N ALA A 112 -47.52 -12.70 26.15
CA ALA A 112 -48.44 -12.29 25.14
C ALA A 112 -48.76 -13.45 24.13
N LEU A 113 -47.71 -14.18 23.69
CA LEU A 113 -47.89 -15.36 22.83
C LEU A 113 -48.71 -16.44 23.49
N LYS A 114 -48.48 -16.77 24.76
CA LYS A 114 -49.29 -17.74 25.51
C LYS A 114 -50.75 -17.29 25.66
N ALA A 115 -50.98 -16.01 25.97
CA ALA A 115 -52.34 -15.47 25.99
C ALA A 115 -53.05 -15.56 24.65
N ASN A 116 -52.31 -15.33 23.55
CA ASN A 116 -52.83 -15.47 22.19
C ASN A 116 -53.15 -16.93 21.85
N GLN A 117 -52.31 -17.88 22.19
CA GLN A 117 -52.52 -19.30 21.96
C GLN A 117 -53.73 -19.82 22.74
N LEU A 118 -53.92 -19.39 23.95
CA LEU A 118 -55.06 -19.78 24.77
C LEU A 118 -56.35 -19.03 24.41
N ASN A 119 -56.29 -18.03 23.52
CA ASN A 119 -57.39 -17.18 23.12
C ASN A 119 -58.17 -16.58 24.32
N THR A 120 -57.43 -16.21 25.39
CA THR A 120 -58.00 -15.81 26.65
C THR A 120 -58.95 -14.59 26.57
N VAL A 121 -58.69 -13.71 25.59
CA VAL A 121 -59.47 -12.48 25.34
C VAL A 121 -60.55 -12.70 24.28
N VAL A 122 -60.20 -13.37 23.18
CA VAL A 122 -61.09 -13.55 22.01
C VAL A 122 -62.17 -14.62 22.23
N LYS A 123 -61.84 -15.71 22.94
CA LYS A 123 -62.77 -16.83 23.13
C LYS A 123 -64.04 -16.45 23.88
N PRO A 124 -64.05 -15.68 24.99
CA PRO A 124 -65.27 -15.23 25.61
C PRO A 124 -66.13 -14.34 24.70
N ALA A 125 -65.49 -13.40 23.98
CA ALA A 125 -66.20 -12.53 23.05
C ALA A 125 -66.79 -13.33 21.85
N GLN A 126 -66.11 -14.37 21.39
CA GLN A 126 -66.58 -15.28 20.35
C GLN A 126 -67.83 -16.06 20.83
N ILE A 127 -67.80 -16.57 22.06
CA ILE A 127 -68.94 -17.28 22.65
C ILE A 127 -70.17 -16.34 22.77
N SER A 128 -69.94 -15.10 23.24
CA SER A 128 -71.01 -14.09 23.34
C SER A 128 -71.64 -13.76 21.99
N PHE A 129 -70.77 -13.56 20.95
CA PHE A 129 -71.25 -13.32 19.58
C PHE A 129 -72.04 -14.50 19.04
N THR A 130 -71.55 -15.74 19.20
CA THR A 130 -72.25 -16.93 18.73
C THR A 130 -73.66 -17.05 19.38
N THR A 131 -73.71 -16.86 20.70
CA THR A 131 -74.97 -16.90 21.47
C THR A 131 -75.98 -15.83 20.97
N ALA A 132 -75.50 -14.58 20.82
CA ALA A 132 -76.32 -13.48 20.33
C ALA A 132 -76.81 -13.72 18.85
N SER A 133 -75.89 -14.22 18.03
CA SER A 133 -76.23 -14.57 16.61
C SER A 133 -77.25 -15.68 16.50
N ASP A 134 -77.12 -16.74 17.30
CA ASP A 134 -78.12 -17.84 17.33
C ASP A 134 -79.48 -17.37 17.81
N ASN A 135 -79.49 -16.46 18.83
CA ASN A 135 -80.74 -15.86 19.29
C ASN A 135 -81.35 -14.96 18.25
N PHE A 136 -80.60 -14.12 17.58
CA PHE A 136 -81.09 -13.29 16.48
C PHE A 136 -81.67 -14.14 15.33
N ASN A 137 -80.97 -15.18 14.88
CA ASN A 137 -81.43 -16.07 13.80
C ASN A 137 -82.77 -16.75 14.15
N ARG A 138 -82.93 -17.16 15.40
CA ARG A 138 -84.17 -17.73 15.91
C ARG A 138 -85.30 -16.69 15.93
N THR A 139 -85.02 -15.51 16.48
CA THR A 139 -85.98 -14.40 16.53
C THR A 139 -86.37 -13.92 15.14
N LYS A 140 -85.45 -13.93 14.19
CA LYS A 140 -85.71 -13.60 12.79
C LYS A 140 -86.74 -14.53 12.14
N VAL A 141 -86.57 -15.86 12.31
CA VAL A 141 -87.54 -16.85 11.77
C VAL A 141 -88.90 -16.66 12.39
N LEU A 142 -89.06 -16.42 13.70
CA LEU A 142 -90.26 -16.13 14.41
C LEU A 142 -90.92 -14.80 13.98
N TYR A 143 -90.13 -13.80 13.65
CA TYR A 143 -90.64 -12.53 13.12
C TYR A 143 -91.18 -12.71 11.70
N GLU A 144 -90.51 -13.47 10.87
CA GLU A 144 -91.01 -13.81 9.48
C GLU A 144 -92.26 -14.63 9.51
N SER A 145 -92.53 -15.44 10.54
CA SER A 145 -93.82 -16.16 10.76
C SER A 145 -94.90 -15.33 11.45
N GLY A 146 -94.55 -14.13 11.96
CA GLY A 146 -95.50 -13.27 12.66
C GLY A 146 -95.66 -13.54 14.16
N ASP A 147 -94.84 -14.39 14.75
CA ASP A 147 -94.94 -14.87 16.15
C ASP A 147 -94.26 -13.96 17.19
N VAL A 148 -93.44 -12.94 16.76
CA VAL A 148 -92.79 -11.97 17.62
C VAL A 148 -92.93 -10.55 17.07
N SER A 149 -92.79 -9.54 17.93
CA SER A 149 -92.85 -8.11 17.57
C SER A 149 -91.59 -7.60 16.85
N GLN A 150 -91.79 -6.51 16.05
CA GLN A 150 -90.66 -5.79 15.47
C GLN A 150 -89.66 -5.31 16.48
N ALA A 151 -90.12 -4.89 17.68
CA ALA A 151 -89.21 -4.44 18.77
C ALA A 151 -88.32 -5.57 19.29
N ASP A 152 -88.84 -6.82 19.36
CA ASP A 152 -88.04 -7.98 19.78
C ASP A 152 -87.01 -8.36 18.70
N TYR A 153 -87.37 -8.26 17.44
CA TYR A 153 -86.45 -8.48 16.33
C TYR A 153 -85.29 -7.44 16.33
N GLU A 154 -85.65 -6.13 16.48
CA GLU A 154 -84.67 -5.06 16.53
C GLU A 154 -83.73 -5.18 17.77
N ALA A 155 -84.29 -5.56 18.92
CA ALA A 155 -83.51 -5.79 20.14
C ALA A 155 -82.56 -6.98 19.97
N ALA A 156 -82.96 -8.09 19.37
CA ALA A 156 -82.08 -9.23 19.15
C ALA A 156 -81.00 -8.89 18.14
N LYS A 157 -81.28 -8.09 17.10
CA LYS A 157 -80.28 -7.57 16.14
C LYS A 157 -79.26 -6.68 16.81
N ALA A 158 -79.76 -5.72 17.59
CA ALA A 158 -78.85 -4.80 18.33
C ALA A 158 -77.90 -5.56 19.28
N GLN A 159 -78.36 -6.60 19.93
CA GLN A 159 -77.54 -7.44 20.80
C GLN A 159 -76.45 -8.20 19.99
N MET A 160 -76.82 -8.77 18.80
CA MET A 160 -75.84 -9.40 17.95
C MET A 160 -74.78 -8.39 17.46
N ASP A 161 -75.20 -7.21 16.96
CA ASP A 161 -74.33 -6.16 16.47
C ASP A 161 -73.32 -5.69 17.57
N VAL A 162 -73.77 -5.51 18.80
CA VAL A 162 -72.90 -5.18 19.94
C VAL A 162 -71.89 -6.30 20.21
N ALA A 163 -72.36 -7.55 20.22
CA ALA A 163 -71.46 -8.69 20.44
C ALA A 163 -70.41 -8.85 19.30
N GLN A 164 -70.77 -8.51 18.07
CA GLN A 164 -69.85 -8.51 16.90
C GLN A 164 -68.74 -7.45 17.09
N VAL A 165 -69.10 -6.23 17.47
CA VAL A 165 -68.15 -5.15 17.77
C VAL A 165 -67.18 -5.53 18.91
N GLN A 166 -67.73 -6.18 19.97
CA GLN A 166 -66.88 -6.66 21.08
C GLN A 166 -65.91 -7.75 20.63
N LEU A 167 -66.33 -8.68 19.76
CA LEU A 167 -65.42 -9.68 19.23
C LEU A 167 -64.33 -9.05 18.39
N GLN A 168 -64.66 -8.11 17.50
CA GLN A 168 -63.68 -7.41 16.70
C GLN A 168 -62.67 -6.62 17.53
N ALA A 169 -63.15 -5.93 18.61
CA ALA A 169 -62.28 -5.23 19.54
C ALA A 169 -61.33 -6.17 20.29
N ALA A 170 -61.82 -7.38 20.68
CA ALA A 170 -60.99 -8.39 21.33
C ALA A 170 -59.90 -8.93 20.39
N GLN A 171 -60.23 -9.17 19.13
CA GLN A 171 -59.29 -9.62 18.09
C GLN A 171 -58.19 -8.54 17.84
N ASN A 172 -58.61 -7.29 17.66
CA ASN A 172 -57.70 -6.18 17.45
C ASN A 172 -56.76 -6.01 18.67
N SER A 173 -57.29 -6.07 19.89
CA SER A 173 -56.52 -5.96 21.13
C SER A 173 -55.44 -7.07 21.24
N GLN A 174 -55.82 -8.31 20.87
CA GLN A 174 -54.91 -9.45 20.87
C GLN A 174 -53.74 -9.25 19.87
N THR A 175 -54.03 -8.81 18.65
CA THR A 175 -53.05 -8.55 17.61
C THR A 175 -52.13 -7.41 18.05
N THR A 176 -52.69 -6.27 18.47
CA THR A 176 -51.93 -5.08 18.92
C THR A 176 -50.99 -5.39 20.06
N ASN A 177 -51.44 -6.16 21.06
CA ASN A 177 -50.61 -6.53 22.20
C ASN A 177 -49.43 -7.39 21.80
N GLY A 178 -49.63 -8.34 20.86
CA GLY A 178 -48.54 -9.14 20.28
C GLY A 178 -47.51 -8.30 19.49
N GLU A 179 -47.99 -7.35 18.68
CA GLU A 179 -47.11 -6.43 17.94
C GLU A 179 -46.33 -5.48 18.84
N VAL A 180 -46.95 -4.90 19.84
CA VAL A 180 -46.31 -3.99 20.82
C VAL A 180 -45.23 -4.72 21.61
N THR A 181 -45.50 -5.89 22.17
CA THR A 181 -44.52 -6.67 22.92
C THR A 181 -43.37 -7.16 22.04
N LYS A 182 -43.63 -7.50 20.79
CA LYS A 182 -42.61 -7.82 19.80
C LYS A 182 -41.71 -6.61 19.53
N ALA A 183 -42.27 -5.44 19.26
CA ALA A 183 -41.52 -4.22 19.02
C ALA A 183 -40.67 -3.83 20.24
N GLN A 184 -41.16 -4.06 21.46
CA GLN A 184 -40.41 -3.85 22.72
C GLN A 184 -39.19 -4.79 22.79
N LEU A 185 -39.37 -6.08 22.41
CA LEU A 185 -38.28 -7.04 22.38
C LEU A 185 -37.22 -6.63 21.35
N GLU A 186 -37.62 -6.25 20.14
CA GLU A 186 -36.72 -5.77 19.10
C GLU A 186 -35.93 -4.54 19.54
N SER A 187 -36.58 -3.59 20.21
CA SER A 187 -35.92 -2.42 20.80
C SER A 187 -34.91 -2.79 21.86
N ALA A 188 -35.24 -3.73 22.76
CA ALA A 188 -34.33 -4.21 23.79
C ALA A 188 -33.12 -4.95 23.18
N MET A 189 -33.31 -5.74 22.11
CA MET A 189 -32.22 -6.40 21.39
C MET A 189 -31.30 -5.38 20.71
N ALA A 190 -31.86 -4.31 20.14
CA ALA A 190 -31.06 -3.24 19.56
C ALA A 190 -30.21 -2.52 20.63
N ALA A 191 -30.78 -2.28 21.83
CA ALA A 191 -30.05 -1.71 22.97
C ALA A 191 -28.91 -2.65 23.44
N LEU A 192 -29.15 -3.96 23.47
CA LEU A 192 -28.13 -4.97 23.77
C LEU A 192 -26.98 -4.93 22.77
N ASN A 193 -27.27 -4.89 21.48
CA ASN A 193 -26.25 -4.82 20.45
C ASN A 193 -25.36 -3.57 20.58
N ILE A 194 -25.95 -2.42 20.93
CA ILE A 194 -25.21 -1.17 21.18
C ILE A 194 -24.30 -1.32 22.40
N ALA A 195 -24.82 -1.89 23.50
CA ALA A 195 -24.04 -2.10 24.71
C ALA A 195 -22.90 -3.12 24.50
N GLN A 196 -23.17 -4.20 23.75
CA GLN A 196 -22.15 -5.18 23.37
C GLN A 196 -21.03 -4.53 22.57
N LYS A 197 -21.39 -3.75 21.53
CA LYS A 197 -20.40 -3.04 20.73
C LYS A 197 -19.52 -2.10 21.58
N LYS A 198 -20.12 -1.35 22.49
CA LYS A 198 -19.36 -0.47 23.41
C LYS A 198 -18.39 -1.25 24.30
N TYR A 199 -18.80 -2.43 24.75
CA TYR A 199 -17.93 -3.32 25.54
C TYR A 199 -16.79 -3.86 24.71
N ASP A 200 -17.08 -4.31 23.48
CA ASP A 200 -16.08 -4.84 22.55
C ASP A 200 -15.08 -3.75 22.12
N ASP A 201 -15.54 -2.51 21.93
CA ASP A 201 -14.72 -1.36 21.56
C ASP A 201 -13.68 -1.00 22.66
N CYS A 202 -13.85 -1.49 23.90
CA CYS A 202 -12.86 -1.37 24.98
C CYS A 202 -11.68 -2.32 24.81
N MET A 203 -11.80 -3.36 23.99
CA MET A 203 -10.72 -4.26 23.61
C MET A 203 -10.19 -3.82 22.24
N VAL A 204 -9.07 -3.13 22.23
CA VAL A 204 -8.48 -2.65 20.98
C VAL A 204 -7.66 -3.75 20.34
N ALA A 205 -8.05 -4.16 19.14
CA ALA A 205 -7.48 -5.27 18.41
C ALA A 205 -6.86 -4.81 17.08
N SER A 206 -5.95 -5.60 16.51
CA SER A 206 -5.40 -5.36 15.18
C SER A 206 -6.44 -5.66 14.09
N PRO A 207 -6.67 -4.76 13.12
CA PRO A 207 -7.55 -5.04 11.98
C PRO A 207 -6.90 -5.93 10.92
N ILE A 208 -5.57 -6.06 10.94
CA ILE A 208 -4.79 -6.83 9.97
C ILE A 208 -3.86 -7.80 10.69
N LYS A 209 -3.45 -8.84 9.98
CA LYS A 209 -2.32 -9.68 10.35
C LYS A 209 -1.03 -8.93 10.06
N GLY A 210 -0.02 -9.05 10.95
CA GLY A 210 1.29 -8.46 10.70
C GLY A 210 2.12 -8.21 11.95
N LEU A 211 3.12 -7.37 11.80
CA LEU A 211 4.07 -7.00 12.84
C LEU A 211 3.65 -5.71 13.54
N VAL A 212 3.61 -5.71 14.87
CA VAL A 212 3.42 -4.50 15.68
C VAL A 212 4.72 -3.71 15.68
N THR A 213 4.74 -2.57 14.99
CA THR A 213 5.95 -1.74 14.90
C THR A 213 6.04 -0.72 16.01
N LYS A 214 4.90 -0.26 16.51
CA LYS A 214 4.87 0.76 17.57
C LYS A 214 3.63 0.60 18.44
N ILE A 215 3.83 0.79 19.75
CA ILE A 215 2.75 0.99 20.74
C ILE A 215 3.03 2.32 21.44
N SER A 216 2.15 3.30 21.19
CA SER A 216 2.34 4.69 21.66
C SER A 216 1.57 4.97 22.96
N VAL A 217 1.05 3.92 23.61
CA VAL A 217 0.24 4.03 24.84
C VAL A 217 0.83 3.19 25.96
N GLU A 218 0.62 3.62 27.19
CA GLU A 218 1.10 2.93 28.38
C GLU A 218 -0.08 2.56 29.31
N ALA A 219 0.11 1.49 30.09
CA ALA A 219 -0.86 1.12 31.10
C ALA A 219 -1.03 2.28 32.11
N GLY A 220 -2.27 2.65 32.38
CA GLY A 220 -2.60 3.79 33.22
C GLY A 220 -2.83 5.11 32.46
N GLN A 221 -2.45 5.21 31.19
CA GLN A 221 -2.69 6.37 30.34
C GLN A 221 -4.15 6.43 29.88
N THR A 222 -4.67 7.65 29.70
CA THR A 222 -6.00 7.86 29.09
C THR A 222 -5.85 8.03 27.58
N VAL A 223 -6.65 7.29 26.83
CA VAL A 223 -6.71 7.32 25.35
C VAL A 223 -8.03 7.89 24.86
N SER A 224 -8.03 8.38 23.62
CA SER A 224 -9.21 8.92 22.94
C SER A 224 -9.17 8.63 21.43
N PRO A 225 -10.29 8.75 20.69
CA PRO A 225 -10.38 8.49 19.25
C PRO A 225 -9.56 9.42 18.35
N GLN A 226 -8.70 10.25 18.90
CA GLN A 226 -7.84 11.18 18.14
C GLN A 226 -6.36 10.83 18.22
N ILE A 227 -6.01 9.83 19.03
CA ILE A 227 -4.62 9.45 19.30
C ILE A 227 -4.31 8.13 18.61
N LYS A 228 -3.24 8.10 17.85
CA LYS A 228 -2.69 6.85 17.32
C LYS A 228 -2.09 6.06 18.49
N ALA A 229 -2.69 4.94 18.79
CA ALA A 229 -2.31 4.12 19.95
C ALA A 229 -1.27 3.06 19.57
N ALA A 230 -1.34 2.51 18.37
CA ALA A 230 -0.37 1.53 17.87
C ALA A 230 -0.28 1.62 16.34
N THR A 231 0.75 1.01 15.77
CA THR A 231 0.91 0.81 14.33
C THR A 231 1.23 -0.65 14.07
N VAL A 232 0.48 -1.25 13.15
CA VAL A 232 0.70 -2.62 12.68
C VAL A 232 0.96 -2.58 11.18
N ILE A 233 1.97 -3.31 10.73
CA ILE A 233 2.33 -3.41 9.32
C ILE A 233 2.13 -4.83 8.82
N ASP A 234 1.68 -4.94 7.58
CA ASP A 234 1.67 -6.22 6.88
C ASP A 234 3.08 -6.52 6.35
N ASP A 235 3.75 -7.47 6.96
CA ASP A 235 5.11 -7.90 6.61
C ASP A 235 5.15 -9.15 5.73
N SER A 236 4.01 -9.59 5.21
CA SER A 236 3.91 -10.73 4.27
C SER A 236 4.62 -10.48 2.94
N GLY A 237 4.91 -9.23 2.63
CA GLY A 237 5.66 -8.80 1.47
C GLY A 237 6.18 -7.38 1.64
N LYS A 238 6.97 -6.93 0.67
CA LYS A 238 7.58 -5.60 0.68
C LYS A 238 7.37 -4.91 -0.66
N LYS A 239 7.27 -3.62 -0.63
CA LYS A 239 7.24 -2.75 -1.80
C LYS A 239 8.30 -1.67 -1.68
N VAL A 240 8.68 -1.11 -2.82
CA VAL A 240 9.50 0.11 -2.87
C VAL A 240 8.70 1.16 -3.61
N GLU A 241 8.53 2.31 -3.01
CA GLU A 241 7.93 3.46 -3.66
C GLU A 241 9.00 4.38 -4.21
N ILE A 242 8.93 4.65 -5.52
CA ILE A 242 9.84 5.56 -6.22
C ILE A 242 9.06 6.71 -6.86
N LYS A 243 9.72 7.85 -6.99
CA LYS A 243 9.17 9.00 -7.71
C LYS A 243 9.85 9.11 -9.06
N VAL A 244 9.07 9.08 -10.11
CA VAL A 244 9.54 9.09 -11.50
C VAL A 244 9.08 10.38 -12.18
N ALA A 245 10.00 11.05 -12.88
CA ALA A 245 9.68 12.25 -13.63
C ALA A 245 8.81 11.92 -14.86
N ASP A 246 8.02 12.89 -15.33
CA ASP A 246 7.09 12.72 -16.45
C ASP A 246 7.80 12.31 -17.74
N MET A 247 9.03 12.80 -17.96
CA MET A 247 9.84 12.46 -19.13
C MET A 247 10.33 11.00 -19.18
N ASP A 248 10.31 10.32 -18.03
CA ASP A 248 10.80 8.94 -17.89
C ASP A 248 9.66 7.92 -17.77
N ILE A 249 8.43 8.38 -17.51
CA ILE A 249 7.28 7.49 -17.24
C ILE A 249 6.89 6.63 -18.44
N ASP A 250 7.07 7.13 -19.67
CA ASP A 250 6.75 6.40 -20.90
C ASP A 250 7.60 5.13 -21.09
N GLN A 251 8.75 5.06 -20.39
CA GLN A 251 9.66 3.92 -20.44
C GLN A 251 9.32 2.84 -19.41
N ILE A 252 8.36 3.13 -18.54
CA ILE A 252 7.98 2.29 -17.42
C ILE A 252 6.58 1.72 -17.67
N LYS A 253 6.44 0.40 -17.51
CA LYS A 253 5.14 -0.28 -17.65
C LYS A 253 4.94 -1.22 -16.48
N ILE A 254 3.68 -1.41 -16.10
CA ILE A 254 3.31 -2.43 -15.11
C ILE A 254 3.79 -3.79 -15.60
N GLY A 255 4.39 -4.58 -14.69
CA GLY A 255 5.00 -5.87 -14.99
C GLY A 255 6.45 -5.79 -15.49
N THR A 256 7.04 -4.59 -15.65
CA THR A 256 8.46 -4.46 -16.01
C THR A 256 9.33 -4.96 -14.85
N GLU A 257 10.27 -5.86 -15.15
CA GLU A 257 11.24 -6.34 -14.17
C GLU A 257 12.27 -5.25 -13.87
N VAL A 258 12.59 -5.13 -12.59
CA VAL A 258 13.57 -4.17 -12.08
C VAL A 258 14.56 -4.87 -11.14
N GLU A 259 15.77 -4.35 -11.11
CA GLU A 259 16.78 -4.71 -10.12
C GLU A 259 16.75 -3.69 -9.00
N VAL A 260 16.65 -4.19 -7.77
CA VAL A 260 16.54 -3.38 -6.55
C VAL A 260 17.80 -3.59 -5.72
N ASN A 261 18.65 -2.58 -5.65
CA ASN A 261 19.88 -2.60 -4.86
C ASN A 261 19.63 -1.95 -3.51
N LEU A 262 19.76 -2.71 -2.43
CA LEU A 262 19.72 -2.24 -1.05
C LEU A 262 21.12 -1.85 -0.62
N GLN A 263 21.49 -0.56 -0.78
CA GLN A 263 22.85 -0.07 -0.54
C GLN A 263 23.40 -0.45 0.85
N THR A 264 22.56 -0.35 1.89
CA THR A 264 22.96 -0.60 3.29
C THR A 264 23.29 -2.06 3.55
N LEU A 265 22.64 -3.00 2.84
CA LEU A 265 22.84 -4.44 3.02
C LEU A 265 23.78 -5.04 1.97
N GLY A 266 24.04 -4.31 0.87
CA GLY A 266 24.78 -4.84 -0.27
C GLY A 266 24.02 -5.93 -1.03
N GLU A 267 22.71 -6.02 -0.88
CA GLU A 267 21.84 -7.02 -1.53
C GLU A 267 21.25 -6.48 -2.81
N ASN A 268 21.24 -7.33 -3.86
CA ASN A 268 20.54 -7.09 -5.12
C ASN A 268 19.34 -8.01 -5.19
N LEU A 269 18.16 -7.45 -5.15
CA LEU A 269 16.88 -8.16 -5.24
C LEU A 269 16.26 -7.94 -6.61
N LYS A 270 15.41 -8.87 -7.02
CA LYS A 270 14.55 -8.71 -8.18
C LYS A 270 13.19 -8.21 -7.75
N GLY A 271 12.65 -7.27 -8.49
CA GLY A 271 11.31 -6.75 -8.30
C GLY A 271 10.60 -6.58 -9.64
N SER A 272 9.33 -6.25 -9.57
CA SER A 272 8.53 -5.87 -10.73
C SER A 272 7.69 -4.65 -10.41
N ILE A 273 7.46 -3.81 -11.40
CA ILE A 273 6.56 -2.66 -11.26
C ILE A 273 5.15 -3.19 -11.14
N SER A 274 4.54 -2.96 -9.97
CA SER A 274 3.19 -3.42 -9.64
C SER A 274 2.12 -2.36 -9.91
N ASP A 275 2.46 -1.08 -9.73
CA ASP A 275 1.52 0.01 -9.92
C ASP A 275 2.22 1.31 -10.35
N ILE A 276 1.50 2.13 -11.12
CA ILE A 276 1.91 3.45 -11.56
C ILE A 276 0.75 4.40 -11.31
N SER A 277 0.96 5.41 -10.47
CA SER A 277 -0.06 6.41 -10.19
C SER A 277 -0.54 7.09 -11.49
N ALA A 278 -1.85 7.17 -11.68
CA ALA A 278 -2.44 7.86 -12.83
C ALA A 278 -2.32 9.40 -12.74
N VAL A 279 -1.95 9.94 -11.57
CA VAL A 279 -1.86 11.39 -11.31
C VAL A 279 -0.49 11.69 -10.74
N SER A 280 0.16 12.72 -11.30
CA SER A 280 1.42 13.23 -10.74
C SER A 280 1.17 14.04 -9.48
N ASP A 281 2.13 14.05 -8.58
CA ASP A 281 2.15 14.95 -7.42
C ASP A 281 2.22 16.40 -7.90
N SER A 282 1.23 17.21 -7.53
CA SER A 282 1.07 18.60 -7.99
C SER A 282 2.22 19.52 -7.58
N SER A 283 2.98 19.17 -6.55
CA SER A 283 4.11 19.96 -6.04
C SER A 283 5.42 19.65 -6.75
N THR A 284 5.62 18.39 -7.16
CA THR A 284 6.88 17.89 -7.72
C THR A 284 6.80 17.56 -9.21
N GLY A 285 5.59 17.37 -9.76
CA GLY A 285 5.35 16.89 -11.12
C GLY A 285 5.77 15.42 -11.35
N MET A 286 6.05 14.67 -10.29
CA MET A 286 6.51 13.29 -10.37
C MET A 286 5.36 12.31 -10.19
N PHE A 287 5.45 11.16 -10.85
CA PHE A 287 4.55 10.04 -10.68
C PHE A 287 5.07 9.09 -9.60
N LEU A 288 4.16 8.62 -8.74
CA LEU A 288 4.48 7.57 -7.78
C LEU A 288 4.40 6.22 -8.49
N VAL A 289 5.48 5.46 -8.41
CA VAL A 289 5.57 4.11 -8.98
C VAL A 289 5.89 3.13 -7.86
N THR A 290 5.11 2.07 -7.78
CA THR A 290 5.28 1.02 -6.77
C THR A 290 5.95 -0.19 -7.40
N VAL A 291 7.01 -0.64 -6.79
CA VAL A 291 7.74 -1.85 -7.14
C VAL A 291 7.47 -2.91 -6.08
N SER A 292 6.94 -4.05 -6.49
CA SER A 292 6.81 -5.22 -5.62
C SER A 292 8.13 -5.97 -5.58
N LEU A 293 8.60 -6.30 -4.37
CA LEU A 293 9.76 -7.15 -4.16
C LEU A 293 9.33 -8.61 -4.10
N GLY A 294 10.12 -9.51 -4.72
CA GLY A 294 9.95 -10.95 -4.54
C GLY A 294 10.27 -11.41 -3.11
N GLU A 295 9.88 -12.63 -2.77
CA GLU A 295 10.02 -13.22 -1.44
C GLU A 295 11.48 -13.43 -0.96
N GLU A 296 12.48 -13.16 -1.78
CA GLU A 296 13.89 -13.47 -1.50
C GLU A 296 14.59 -12.49 -0.53
N SER A 297 13.91 -11.44 -0.05
CA SER A 297 14.52 -10.53 0.92
C SER A 297 14.53 -11.13 2.31
N SER A 298 15.68 -11.67 2.71
CA SER A 298 15.91 -12.34 4.01
C SER A 298 15.85 -11.40 5.22
N ASN A 299 15.82 -10.10 5.01
CA ASN A 299 15.88 -9.10 6.07
C ASN A 299 14.59 -8.28 6.14
N ASN A 300 13.93 -8.28 7.31
CA ASN A 300 12.66 -7.56 7.55
C ASN A 300 12.84 -6.03 7.73
N ALA A 301 13.96 -5.46 7.27
CA ALA A 301 14.25 -4.06 7.46
C ALA A 301 13.41 -3.20 6.50
N ILE A 302 12.36 -2.59 7.04
CA ILE A 302 11.54 -1.55 6.41
C ILE A 302 12.21 -0.20 6.68
N GLY A 303 12.07 0.76 5.75
CA GLY A 303 12.69 2.08 5.85
C GLY A 303 14.08 2.16 5.21
N LEU A 304 14.58 1.08 4.60
CA LEU A 304 15.84 1.11 3.86
C LEU A 304 15.70 1.86 2.53
N ILE A 305 16.77 2.55 2.15
CA ILE A 305 16.88 3.18 0.84
C ILE A 305 17.27 2.11 -0.19
N ALA A 306 16.56 2.09 -1.29
CA ALA A 306 16.76 1.20 -2.41
C ALA A 306 16.99 2.00 -3.70
N ASP A 307 18.00 1.57 -4.47
CA ASP A 307 18.22 2.04 -5.85
C ASP A 307 17.55 1.07 -6.81
N ILE A 308 16.65 1.59 -7.63
CA ILE A 308 15.87 0.81 -8.59
C ILE A 308 16.44 1.03 -9.99
N ARG A 309 16.72 -0.06 -10.70
CA ARG A 309 17.19 -0.06 -12.09
C ARG A 309 16.29 -0.93 -12.96
N LEU A 310 15.97 -0.46 -14.15
CA LEU A 310 15.26 -1.31 -15.14
C LEU A 310 16.18 -2.45 -15.58
N VAL A 311 15.67 -3.68 -15.53
CA VAL A 311 16.34 -4.85 -16.10
C VAL A 311 16.09 -4.84 -17.62
N GLY A 312 17.13 -4.44 -18.35
CA GLY A 312 17.19 -4.74 -19.78
C GLY A 312 16.38 -3.86 -20.71
N ASN A 313 16.93 -2.69 -21.05
CA ASN A 313 17.00 -2.37 -22.48
C ASN A 313 18.42 -2.76 -22.91
N LYS A 314 18.58 -3.95 -23.50
CA LYS A 314 19.74 -4.26 -24.32
C LYS A 314 19.77 -3.23 -25.43
N VAL A 315 20.50 -2.15 -25.19
CA VAL A 315 20.96 -1.31 -26.28
C VAL A 315 22.00 -2.17 -27.01
N GLU A 316 21.55 -2.92 -28.02
CA GLU A 316 22.45 -3.72 -28.83
C GLU A 316 23.51 -2.79 -29.36
N ASN A 317 24.76 -3.00 -28.93
CA ASN A 317 25.99 -2.44 -29.47
C ASN A 317 26.17 -0.91 -29.45
N SER A 318 25.49 -0.15 -28.64
CA SER A 318 25.80 1.28 -28.49
C SER A 318 26.99 1.51 -27.57
N VAL A 319 27.92 2.31 -28.06
CA VAL A 319 29.10 2.74 -27.33
C VAL A 319 28.94 4.19 -26.96
N TYR A 320 29.25 4.56 -25.71
CA TYR A 320 29.17 5.95 -25.24
C TYR A 320 30.57 6.55 -25.10
N ILE A 321 30.72 7.78 -25.59
CA ILE A 321 31.93 8.56 -25.44
C ILE A 321 31.61 9.93 -24.88
N PRO A 322 32.55 10.60 -24.19
CA PRO A 322 32.35 11.98 -23.78
C PRO A 322 32.02 12.88 -24.98
N ALA A 323 30.97 13.68 -24.89
CA ALA A 323 30.55 14.56 -26.00
C ALA A 323 31.64 15.54 -26.47
N LYS A 324 32.60 15.85 -25.57
CA LYS A 324 33.76 16.72 -25.87
C LYS A 324 34.79 16.06 -26.80
N SER A 325 34.77 14.73 -26.97
CA SER A 325 35.68 14.02 -27.88
C SER A 325 35.22 14.02 -29.34
N VAL A 326 33.97 14.41 -29.59
CA VAL A 326 33.39 14.48 -30.91
C VAL A 326 33.78 15.77 -31.62
N GLN A 327 34.28 15.63 -32.84
CA GLN A 327 34.54 16.72 -33.78
C GLN A 327 33.71 16.54 -35.05
N SER A 328 33.51 17.60 -35.79
CA SER A 328 32.79 17.56 -37.06
C SER A 328 33.50 18.36 -38.12
N ASP A 329 33.46 17.89 -39.37
CA ASP A 329 33.88 18.59 -40.55
C ASP A 329 32.84 18.42 -41.66
N ASP A 330 33.20 18.82 -42.90
CA ASP A 330 32.31 18.74 -44.07
C ASP A 330 31.90 17.29 -44.43
N SER A 331 32.64 16.28 -43.91
CA SER A 331 32.36 14.85 -44.10
C SER A 331 31.48 14.23 -43.03
N GLY A 332 31.18 14.99 -41.92
CA GLY A 332 30.36 14.53 -40.82
C GLY A 332 31.08 14.50 -39.47
N ALA A 333 30.49 13.77 -38.52
CA ALA A 333 31.04 13.63 -37.18
C ALA A 333 32.16 12.57 -37.14
N TYR A 334 33.23 12.88 -36.46
CA TYR A 334 34.38 11.99 -36.24
C TYR A 334 35.00 12.15 -34.88
N VAL A 335 35.82 11.18 -34.47
CA VAL A 335 36.66 11.21 -33.29
C VAL A 335 38.10 10.84 -33.65
N TYR A 336 39.07 11.28 -32.86
CA TYR A 336 40.41 10.75 -32.92
C TYR A 336 40.51 9.53 -32.00
N ARG A 337 40.59 8.33 -32.58
CA ARG A 337 40.82 7.08 -31.87
C ARG A 337 42.32 6.84 -31.74
N VAL A 338 42.74 6.43 -30.56
CA VAL A 338 44.13 6.05 -30.33
C VAL A 338 44.40 4.64 -30.88
N SER A 339 45.42 4.50 -31.68
CA SER A 339 45.92 3.22 -32.19
C SER A 339 47.41 3.15 -31.92
N GLU A 340 47.80 2.28 -30.99
CA GLU A 340 49.19 2.18 -30.49
C GLU A 340 49.71 3.53 -29.98
N ASN A 341 50.60 4.21 -30.70
CA ASN A 341 51.21 5.50 -30.35
C ASN A 341 50.79 6.64 -31.29
N SER A 342 49.72 6.46 -32.07
CA SER A 342 49.20 7.43 -33.03
C SER A 342 47.70 7.61 -32.90
N VAL A 343 47.19 8.70 -33.45
CA VAL A 343 45.73 8.92 -33.56
C VAL A 343 45.26 8.62 -34.98
N VAL A 344 44.09 8.00 -35.07
CA VAL A 344 43.40 7.73 -36.32
C VAL A 344 42.08 8.45 -36.34
N LYS A 345 41.79 9.21 -37.36
CA LYS A 345 40.52 9.87 -37.58
C LYS A 345 39.46 8.81 -37.93
N ALA A 346 38.55 8.54 -36.97
CA ALA A 346 37.48 7.56 -37.10
C ALA A 346 36.14 8.27 -37.32
N PRO A 347 35.49 8.09 -38.47
CA PRO A 347 34.12 8.60 -38.69
C PRO A 347 33.16 7.84 -37.79
N VAL A 348 32.21 8.59 -37.17
CA VAL A 348 31.25 8.00 -36.25
C VAL A 348 29.83 8.42 -36.58
N THR A 349 28.87 7.50 -36.35
CA THR A 349 27.44 7.84 -36.41
C THR A 349 26.96 8.05 -34.98
N LEU A 350 26.48 9.26 -34.73
CA LEU A 350 26.02 9.68 -33.38
C LEU A 350 24.56 9.30 -33.15
N GLY A 351 24.25 8.88 -31.96
CA GLY A 351 22.92 8.64 -31.46
C GLY A 351 22.45 9.72 -30.45
N LYS A 352 21.76 9.32 -29.42
CA LYS A 352 21.21 10.23 -28.39
C LYS A 352 22.34 10.79 -27.49
N LYS A 353 22.23 12.07 -27.15
CA LYS A 353 23.11 12.70 -26.15
C LYS A 353 22.48 12.53 -24.76
N LYS A 354 23.27 12.04 -23.80
CA LYS A 354 22.85 11.86 -22.41
C LYS A 354 23.88 12.47 -21.47
N ASN A 355 23.52 13.51 -20.79
CA ASN A 355 24.43 14.28 -19.91
C ASN A 355 25.71 14.77 -20.64
N ALA A 356 26.88 14.37 -20.13
CA ALA A 356 28.17 14.69 -20.71
C ALA A 356 28.64 13.69 -21.80
N TYR A 357 27.82 12.67 -22.10
CA TYR A 357 28.15 11.58 -23.06
C TYR A 357 27.24 11.61 -24.29
N ILE A 358 27.73 11.06 -25.37
CA ILE A 358 26.98 10.88 -26.60
C ILE A 358 27.11 9.43 -27.05
N GLU A 359 26.00 8.89 -27.51
CA GLU A 359 25.92 7.56 -28.09
C GLU A 359 26.59 7.51 -29.44
N VAL A 360 27.38 6.46 -29.70
CA VAL A 360 27.95 6.15 -30.99
C VAL A 360 27.38 4.82 -31.46
N THR A 361 26.55 4.88 -32.47
CA THR A 361 25.88 3.69 -33.03
C THR A 361 26.73 2.93 -34.01
N LYS A 362 27.73 3.61 -34.66
CA LYS A 362 28.69 3.01 -35.60
C LYS A 362 30.02 3.73 -35.53
N GLY A 363 31.13 3.01 -35.69
CA GLY A 363 32.48 3.55 -35.88
C GLY A 363 33.42 3.36 -34.70
N LEU A 364 32.93 2.89 -33.52
CA LEU A 364 33.76 2.58 -32.36
C LEU A 364 33.36 1.27 -31.72
N SER A 365 34.28 0.64 -31.03
CA SER A 365 34.10 -0.54 -30.18
C SER A 365 34.28 -0.18 -28.73
N THR A 366 33.66 -0.96 -27.84
CA THR A 366 33.85 -0.84 -26.40
C THR A 366 35.33 -0.98 -26.05
N GLY A 367 35.85 -0.07 -25.24
CA GLY A 367 37.26 -0.05 -24.86
C GLY A 367 38.17 0.79 -25.77
N ASP A 368 37.70 1.24 -26.93
CA ASP A 368 38.45 2.16 -27.77
C ASP A 368 38.79 3.45 -27.00
N LEU A 369 40.04 3.88 -27.10
CA LEU A 369 40.46 5.15 -26.48
C LEU A 369 40.24 6.30 -27.47
N VAL A 370 39.46 7.29 -27.05
CA VAL A 370 39.20 8.52 -27.84
C VAL A 370 39.82 9.73 -27.16
N VAL A 371 40.35 10.64 -27.99
CA VAL A 371 41.02 11.86 -27.52
C VAL A 371 39.96 12.86 -27.01
N LEU A 372 40.14 13.30 -25.77
CA LEU A 372 39.32 14.36 -25.13
C LEU A 372 39.89 15.73 -25.39
N GLN A 373 41.22 15.85 -25.26
CA GLN A 373 41.92 17.11 -25.34
C GLN A 373 43.35 16.85 -25.85
N SER A 374 43.85 17.73 -26.72
CA SER A 374 45.20 17.72 -27.21
C SER A 374 45.89 19.07 -27.01
N SER A 375 47.22 19.09 -26.89
CA SER A 375 47.99 20.31 -26.75
C SER A 375 48.06 21.16 -28.03
N LYS A 376 47.76 20.57 -29.19
CA LYS A 376 47.65 21.25 -30.50
C LYS A 376 46.65 20.50 -31.41
N PRO A 377 46.20 21.13 -32.51
CA PRO A 377 45.34 20.44 -33.51
C PRO A 377 45.99 19.13 -33.97
N LEU A 378 45.18 18.06 -33.99
CA LEU A 378 45.65 16.72 -34.43
C LEU A 378 45.42 16.51 -35.91
N THR A 379 46.30 15.76 -36.52
CA THR A 379 46.18 15.25 -37.90
C THR A 379 46.13 13.73 -37.90
N ASP A 380 45.48 13.17 -38.90
CA ASP A 380 45.37 11.71 -39.04
C ASP A 380 46.74 11.06 -39.14
N GLY A 381 46.99 9.99 -38.36
CA GLY A 381 48.28 9.30 -38.27
C GLY A 381 49.33 9.98 -37.39
N GLU A 382 49.01 11.08 -36.74
CA GLU A 382 49.95 11.80 -35.89
C GLU A 382 50.37 11.01 -34.65
N LYS A 383 51.69 11.00 -34.37
CA LYS A 383 52.27 10.34 -33.21
C LYS A 383 51.98 11.16 -31.93
N ILE A 384 51.48 10.50 -30.91
CA ILE A 384 51.03 11.11 -29.65
C ILE A 384 51.71 10.48 -28.44
N SER A 385 51.69 11.23 -27.34
CA SER A 385 51.99 10.75 -26.00
C SER A 385 50.78 10.92 -25.11
N ILE A 386 50.31 9.85 -24.50
CA ILE A 386 49.15 9.88 -23.59
C ILE A 386 49.58 10.41 -22.23
N LEU A 387 49.09 11.57 -21.86
CA LEU A 387 49.34 12.17 -20.55
C LEU A 387 48.47 11.54 -19.46
N THR A 388 47.21 11.33 -19.75
CA THR A 388 46.22 10.85 -18.77
C THR A 388 45.11 10.09 -19.44
N VAL A 389 44.75 8.93 -18.89
CA VAL A 389 43.52 8.24 -19.21
C VAL A 389 42.49 8.67 -18.14
N LYS A 390 41.52 9.49 -18.50
CA LYS A 390 40.44 9.83 -17.56
C LYS A 390 39.51 8.63 -17.42
N GLN A 391 39.64 7.90 -16.32
CA GLN A 391 38.59 7.09 -15.76
C GLN A 391 37.68 8.07 -14.95
N GLN A 392 36.60 8.47 -15.53
CA GLN A 392 35.55 9.18 -14.78
C GLN A 392 34.56 8.12 -14.29
N GLY A 393 34.36 8.08 -12.94
CA GLY A 393 33.32 7.30 -12.27
C GLY A 393 31.90 7.74 -12.63
#